data_91dc21ea4fd071169ae260ca71f9da99
#
_entry.id   91dc21ea4fd071169ae260ca71f9da99
#
_cell.length_a   1.000
_cell.length_b   1.000
_cell.length_c   1.000
_cell.angle_alpha   90.00
_cell.angle_beta   90.00
_cell.angle_gamma   90.00
#
_symmetry.space_group_name_H-M   'P 1'
#
loop_
_entity.id
_entity.type
_entity.pdbx_description
1 polymer ?
#
loop_
_entity_poly.entity_id
_entity_poly.type
_entity_poly.pdbx_seq_one_letter_code
_entity_poly.pdbx_strand_id
1 'polypeptide(L)'
;MFYLTGRVALITGATGGIGSAIAKKMKQAGATVVVSGRNVAKMDAEFGDEYIKIPCDLATDGGAVELIMNTIEQAGKIDILINNAGITKDTLLMRMSDEQFEDVINTNLRSCFKMCRAAIMPMMKNRYGRIINMASIIGVIGGAGQANYAASKGGMIAMTKSIAAEVASRGITANAIAPGFIKTPMTDVLPEELKQTYLSQIPSGRFGEPDDIANACVFLASEEASYINGQVLHINGGMGRF
;
A
#
# COMPACT_ATOMS: atom_id res chain seq x y z
N MET A 1 -10.08 19.80 -6.10
CA MET A 1 -9.38 18.63 -6.71
C MET A 1 -8.02 18.58 -6.07
N PHE A 2 -7.60 17.42 -5.58
CA PHE A 2 -6.31 17.26 -4.90
C PHE A 2 -5.19 17.21 -5.94
N TYR A 3 -4.28 18.17 -5.91
CA TYR A 3 -3.18 18.28 -6.87
C TYR A 3 -1.87 17.78 -6.25
N LEU A 4 -1.10 17.02 -7.02
CA LEU A 4 0.21 16.51 -6.63
C LEU A 4 1.32 17.02 -7.56
N THR A 5 1.08 18.14 -8.24
CA THR A 5 2.04 18.74 -9.16
C THR A 5 3.37 19.06 -8.44
N GLY A 6 4.48 18.62 -9.04
CA GLY A 6 5.82 18.78 -8.47
C GLY A 6 6.14 17.78 -7.34
N ARG A 7 5.26 16.82 -7.02
CA ARG A 7 5.51 15.74 -6.07
C ARG A 7 5.98 14.48 -6.77
N VAL A 8 6.86 13.73 -6.13
CA VAL A 8 7.35 12.42 -6.58
C VAL A 8 6.72 11.33 -5.72
N ALA A 9 6.00 10.41 -6.35
CA ALA A 9 5.31 9.31 -5.70
C ALA A 9 5.92 7.96 -6.10
N LEU A 10 6.39 7.19 -5.13
CA LEU A 10 6.82 5.80 -5.29
C LEU A 10 5.70 4.85 -4.87
N ILE A 11 5.29 3.96 -5.77
CA ILE A 11 4.27 2.95 -5.53
C ILE A 11 4.90 1.55 -5.63
N THR A 12 4.88 0.79 -4.55
CA THR A 12 5.32 -0.61 -4.54
C THR A 12 4.17 -1.55 -4.92
N GLY A 13 4.47 -2.67 -5.57
CA GLY A 13 3.45 -3.60 -6.04
C GLY A 13 2.51 -2.98 -7.08
N ALA A 14 3.03 -2.06 -7.89
CA ALA A 14 2.26 -1.26 -8.84
C ALA A 14 1.60 -2.09 -9.95
N THR A 15 2.08 -3.29 -10.25
CA THR A 15 1.49 -4.19 -11.26
C THR A 15 0.27 -4.99 -10.76
N GLY A 16 -0.14 -4.82 -9.50
CA GLY A 16 -1.39 -5.35 -8.96
C GLY A 16 -2.57 -4.43 -9.24
N GLY A 17 -3.82 -4.93 -9.17
CA GLY A 17 -5.01 -4.14 -9.51
C GLY A 17 -5.12 -2.81 -8.74
N ILE A 18 -4.94 -2.83 -7.42
CA ILE A 18 -4.96 -1.63 -6.57
C ILE A 18 -3.75 -0.74 -6.89
N GLY A 19 -2.55 -1.32 -6.97
CA GLY A 19 -1.33 -0.56 -7.22
C GLY A 19 -1.32 0.17 -8.56
N SER A 20 -1.84 -0.47 -9.61
CA SER A 20 -2.00 0.13 -10.94
C SER A 20 -2.97 1.31 -10.91
N ALA A 21 -4.14 1.15 -10.27
CA ALA A 21 -5.09 2.24 -10.13
C ALA A 21 -4.50 3.43 -9.35
N ILE A 22 -3.76 3.17 -8.26
CA ILE A 22 -3.07 4.21 -7.50
C ILE A 22 -2.07 4.96 -8.39
N ALA A 23 -1.20 4.24 -9.12
CA ALA A 23 -0.21 4.86 -9.99
C ALA A 23 -0.85 5.76 -11.04
N LYS A 24 -1.93 5.30 -11.70
CA LYS A 24 -2.68 6.07 -12.70
C LYS A 24 -3.34 7.32 -12.09
N LYS A 25 -3.98 7.21 -10.92
CA LYS A 25 -4.60 8.35 -10.24
C LYS A 25 -3.58 9.38 -9.73
N MET A 26 -2.45 8.94 -9.19
CA MET A 26 -1.36 9.83 -8.80
C MET A 26 -0.82 10.61 -10.00
N LYS A 27 -0.64 9.94 -11.14
CA LYS A 27 -0.23 10.57 -12.41
C LYS A 27 -1.26 11.60 -12.89
N GLN A 28 -2.55 11.25 -12.88
CA GLN A 28 -3.65 12.16 -13.23
C GLN A 28 -3.72 13.38 -12.30
N ALA A 29 -3.34 13.22 -11.03
CA ALA A 29 -3.23 14.32 -10.08
C ALA A 29 -1.96 15.20 -10.26
N GLY A 30 -1.08 14.88 -11.22
CA GLY A 30 0.08 15.68 -11.58
C GLY A 30 1.40 15.24 -10.91
N ALA A 31 1.44 14.10 -10.22
CA ALA A 31 2.68 13.58 -9.65
C ALA A 31 3.63 13.03 -10.72
N THR A 32 4.93 13.13 -10.48
CA THR A 32 5.92 12.25 -11.09
C THR A 32 5.82 10.89 -10.40
N VAL A 33 5.53 9.84 -11.17
CA VAL A 33 5.21 8.53 -10.60
C VAL A 33 6.33 7.54 -10.89
N VAL A 34 6.84 6.94 -9.83
CA VAL A 34 7.77 5.81 -9.85
C VAL A 34 6.98 4.55 -9.49
N VAL A 35 6.98 3.58 -10.39
CA VAL A 35 6.31 2.29 -10.20
C VAL A 35 7.33 1.19 -9.95
N SER A 36 7.06 0.34 -8.97
CA SER A 36 7.95 -0.77 -8.64
C SER A 36 7.20 -2.09 -8.47
N GLY A 37 7.83 -3.14 -8.94
CA GLY A 37 7.38 -4.52 -8.87
C GLY A 37 8.47 -5.48 -9.34
N ARG A 38 8.26 -6.78 -9.17
CA ARG A 38 9.28 -7.80 -9.55
C ARG A 38 9.28 -8.14 -11.04
N ASN A 39 8.15 -7.98 -11.70
CA ASN A 39 7.97 -8.41 -13.10
C ASN A 39 8.11 -7.22 -14.04
N VAL A 40 9.27 -7.11 -14.69
CA VAL A 40 9.60 -6.03 -15.64
C VAL A 40 8.63 -6.03 -16.81
N ALA A 41 8.42 -7.17 -17.45
CA ALA A 41 7.54 -7.28 -18.62
C ALA A 41 6.09 -6.84 -18.31
N LYS A 42 5.60 -7.15 -17.09
CA LYS A 42 4.29 -6.69 -16.66
C LYS A 42 4.25 -5.18 -16.39
N MET A 43 5.34 -4.61 -15.87
CA MET A 43 5.44 -3.14 -15.71
C MET A 43 5.46 -2.45 -17.08
N ASP A 44 6.20 -2.98 -18.05
CA ASP A 44 6.29 -2.40 -19.40
C ASP A 44 4.96 -2.50 -20.16
N ALA A 45 4.21 -3.58 -19.96
CA ALA A 45 2.90 -3.74 -20.56
C ALA A 45 1.83 -2.83 -19.92
N GLU A 46 1.95 -2.52 -18.61
CA GLU A 46 0.95 -1.77 -17.86
C GLU A 46 1.18 -0.26 -17.88
N PHE A 47 2.45 0.17 -17.97
CA PHE A 47 2.85 1.56 -17.83
C PHE A 47 3.67 2.04 -19.03
N GLY A 48 3.29 3.19 -19.60
CA GLY A 48 4.02 3.87 -20.67
C GLY A 48 5.34 4.52 -20.20
N ASP A 49 5.98 5.23 -21.12
CA ASP A 49 7.28 5.88 -20.88
C ASP A 49 7.18 7.10 -19.93
N GLU A 50 5.97 7.57 -19.67
CA GLU A 50 5.70 8.65 -18.72
C GLU A 50 5.81 8.23 -17.25
N TYR A 51 6.02 6.93 -16.97
CA TYR A 51 6.29 6.38 -15.64
C TYR A 51 7.76 5.97 -15.51
N ILE A 52 8.36 6.28 -14.37
CA ILE A 52 9.67 5.75 -14.02
C ILE A 52 9.49 4.34 -13.47
N LYS A 53 10.10 3.34 -14.11
CA LYS A 53 9.94 1.93 -13.78
C LYS A 53 11.21 1.40 -13.10
N ILE A 54 11.10 1.01 -11.83
CA ILE A 54 12.23 0.46 -11.05
C ILE A 54 11.88 -0.94 -10.58
N PRO A 55 12.42 -1.99 -11.22
CA PRO A 55 12.24 -3.36 -10.74
C PRO A 55 12.87 -3.54 -9.36
N CYS A 56 12.13 -4.18 -8.44
CA CYS A 56 12.66 -4.48 -7.13
C CYS A 56 11.98 -5.70 -6.50
N ASP A 57 12.78 -6.54 -5.86
CA ASP A 57 12.29 -7.54 -4.92
C ASP A 57 12.50 -7.04 -3.48
N LEU A 58 11.42 -6.65 -2.83
CA LEU A 58 11.44 -6.14 -1.46
C LEU A 58 11.74 -7.21 -0.40
N ALA A 59 11.72 -8.49 -0.78
CA ALA A 59 12.09 -9.57 0.12
C ALA A 59 13.62 -9.64 0.35
N THR A 60 14.42 -9.09 -0.55
CA THR A 60 15.88 -9.04 -0.40
C THR A 60 16.32 -8.06 0.70
N ASP A 61 17.51 -8.28 1.27
CA ASP A 61 17.97 -7.45 2.38
C ASP A 61 18.26 -6.00 2.00
N GLY A 62 18.79 -5.72 0.81
CA GLY A 62 19.10 -4.39 0.30
C GLY A 62 17.95 -3.71 -0.44
N GLY A 63 16.98 -4.48 -0.96
CA GLY A 63 16.03 -4.02 -1.98
C GLY A 63 15.25 -2.75 -1.62
N ALA A 64 14.82 -2.60 -0.38
CA ALA A 64 14.09 -1.40 0.04
C ALA A 64 14.96 -0.13 -0.01
N VAL A 65 16.22 -0.22 0.42
CA VAL A 65 17.16 0.91 0.42
C VAL A 65 17.53 1.26 -1.01
N GLU A 66 17.86 0.27 -1.82
CA GLU A 66 18.19 0.45 -3.25
C GLU A 66 17.02 1.08 -4.01
N LEU A 67 15.78 0.65 -3.77
CA LEU A 67 14.61 1.21 -4.41
C LEU A 67 14.42 2.70 -4.07
N ILE A 68 14.59 3.10 -2.81
CA ILE A 68 14.53 4.51 -2.40
C ILE A 68 15.67 5.32 -3.04
N MET A 69 16.90 4.79 -3.04
CA MET A 69 18.04 5.47 -3.66
C MET A 69 17.86 5.66 -5.16
N ASN A 70 17.46 4.61 -5.87
CA ASN A 70 17.18 4.67 -7.31
C ASN A 70 16.01 5.61 -7.64
N THR A 71 14.99 5.67 -6.75
CA THR A 71 13.90 6.66 -6.89
C THR A 71 14.45 8.08 -6.82
N ILE A 72 15.31 8.37 -5.86
CA ILE A 72 15.89 9.71 -5.70
C ILE A 72 16.84 10.03 -6.86
N GLU A 73 17.63 9.06 -7.32
CA GLU A 73 18.54 9.24 -8.45
C GLU A 73 17.78 9.58 -9.75
N GLN A 74 16.69 8.86 -10.05
CA GLN A 74 15.95 9.02 -11.31
C GLN A 74 14.90 10.12 -11.27
N ALA A 75 14.30 10.39 -10.11
CA ALA A 75 13.22 11.38 -9.97
C ALA A 75 13.62 12.62 -9.14
N GLY A 76 14.85 12.68 -8.64
CA GLY A 76 15.41 13.81 -7.88
C GLY A 76 15.06 13.84 -6.41
N LYS A 77 13.96 13.19 -5.97
CA LYS A 77 13.48 13.17 -4.58
C LYS A 77 12.44 12.06 -4.37
N ILE A 78 11.97 11.93 -3.13
CA ILE A 78 10.78 11.16 -2.79
C ILE A 78 9.90 12.00 -1.85
N ASP A 79 8.66 12.27 -2.25
CA ASP A 79 7.66 13.02 -1.47
C ASP A 79 6.56 12.11 -0.93
N ILE A 80 6.17 11.08 -1.69
CA ILE A 80 5.05 10.19 -1.39
C ILE A 80 5.53 8.75 -1.51
N LEU A 81 5.29 7.96 -0.46
CA LEU A 81 5.56 6.52 -0.45
C LEU A 81 4.26 5.75 -0.24
N ILE A 82 3.90 4.91 -1.22
CA ILE A 82 2.76 3.99 -1.13
C ILE A 82 3.30 2.57 -0.98
N ASN A 83 3.23 2.04 0.25
CA ASN A 83 3.57 0.65 0.55
C ASN A 83 2.36 -0.24 0.26
N ASN A 84 2.22 -0.65 -1.02
CA ASN A 84 1.11 -1.48 -1.48
C ASN A 84 1.52 -2.93 -1.77
N ALA A 85 2.79 -3.23 -1.95
CA ALA A 85 3.26 -4.60 -2.16
C ALA A 85 2.84 -5.52 -1.01
N GLY A 86 2.36 -6.71 -1.36
CA GLY A 86 1.97 -7.72 -0.37
C GLY A 86 1.53 -9.02 -1.02
N ILE A 87 1.54 -10.08 -0.22
CA ILE A 87 1.10 -11.43 -0.59
C ILE A 87 0.17 -11.99 0.47
N THR A 88 -0.60 -13.03 0.10
CA THR A 88 -1.30 -13.91 1.02
C THR A 88 -0.79 -15.34 0.86
N LYS A 89 -0.80 -16.12 1.94
CA LYS A 89 -0.59 -17.58 1.95
C LYS A 89 -1.58 -18.17 2.95
N ASP A 90 -2.83 -18.24 2.51
CA ASP A 90 -3.97 -18.56 3.36
C ASP A 90 -4.02 -20.07 3.64
N THR A 91 -4.05 -20.45 4.92
CA THR A 91 -4.27 -21.80 5.40
C THR A 91 -4.68 -21.79 6.87
N LEU A 92 -5.45 -22.78 7.31
CA LEU A 92 -5.87 -22.89 8.71
C LEU A 92 -4.63 -22.92 9.64
N LEU A 93 -4.70 -22.24 10.78
CA LEU A 93 -3.58 -22.10 11.71
C LEU A 93 -2.90 -23.43 12.07
N MET A 94 -3.71 -24.47 12.30
CA MET A 94 -3.20 -25.81 12.61
C MET A 94 -2.37 -26.50 11.49
N ARG A 95 -2.42 -25.93 10.25
CA ARG A 95 -1.71 -26.45 9.07
C ARG A 95 -0.72 -25.43 8.52
N MET A 96 -0.69 -24.22 9.08
CA MET A 96 0.21 -23.17 8.64
C MET A 96 1.65 -23.50 9.03
N SER A 97 2.55 -23.57 8.04
CA SER A 97 3.96 -23.75 8.32
C SER A 97 4.62 -22.42 8.73
N ASP A 98 5.73 -22.52 9.46
CA ASP A 98 6.55 -21.36 9.83
C ASP A 98 6.99 -20.60 8.58
N GLU A 99 7.35 -21.29 7.49
CA GLU A 99 7.72 -20.67 6.21
C GLU A 99 6.56 -19.84 5.63
N GLN A 100 5.32 -20.38 5.64
CA GLN A 100 4.15 -19.63 5.16
C GLN A 100 3.88 -18.38 6.00
N PHE A 101 4.10 -18.47 7.30
CA PHE A 101 3.98 -17.33 8.20
C PHE A 101 5.06 -16.28 7.94
N GLU A 102 6.32 -16.70 7.93
CA GLU A 102 7.46 -15.82 7.75
C GLU A 102 7.47 -15.13 6.38
N ASP A 103 7.12 -15.81 5.30
CA ASP A 103 7.05 -15.24 3.97
C ASP A 103 6.07 -14.06 3.91
N VAL A 104 4.89 -14.21 4.54
CA VAL A 104 3.89 -13.14 4.59
C VAL A 104 4.37 -11.99 5.48
N ILE A 105 4.93 -12.28 6.64
CA ILE A 105 5.50 -11.25 7.53
C ILE A 105 6.64 -10.50 6.84
N ASN A 106 7.57 -11.22 6.21
CA ASN A 106 8.73 -10.63 5.56
C ASN A 106 8.31 -9.77 4.36
N THR A 107 7.42 -10.28 3.52
CA THR A 107 6.99 -9.56 2.31
C THR A 107 6.08 -8.38 2.63
N ASN A 108 5.16 -8.49 3.58
CA ASN A 108 4.17 -7.44 3.85
C ASN A 108 4.68 -6.43 4.89
N LEU A 109 5.06 -6.91 6.09
CA LEU A 109 5.36 -6.04 7.22
C LEU A 109 6.83 -5.60 7.26
N ARG A 110 7.76 -6.56 7.15
CA ARG A 110 9.19 -6.25 7.23
C ARG A 110 9.65 -5.37 6.06
N SER A 111 9.16 -5.63 4.85
CA SER A 111 9.46 -4.79 3.69
C SER A 111 8.91 -3.37 3.88
N CYS A 112 7.66 -3.24 4.34
CA CYS A 112 7.05 -1.94 4.64
C CYS A 112 7.88 -1.16 5.68
N PHE A 113 8.32 -1.82 6.75
CA PHE A 113 9.24 -1.22 7.73
C PHE A 113 10.54 -0.73 7.08
N LYS A 114 11.19 -1.56 6.27
CA LYS A 114 12.44 -1.20 5.57
C LYS A 114 12.24 0.00 4.64
N MET A 115 11.13 0.03 3.89
CA MET A 115 10.76 1.13 2.98
C MET A 115 10.52 2.43 3.75
N CYS A 116 9.70 2.41 4.81
CA CYS A 116 9.45 3.59 5.65
C CYS A 116 10.77 4.13 6.23
N ARG A 117 11.59 3.26 6.84
CA ARG A 117 12.88 3.64 7.42
C ARG A 117 13.82 4.28 6.40
N ALA A 118 13.88 3.76 5.18
CA ALA A 118 14.73 4.30 4.12
C ALA A 118 14.21 5.65 3.58
N ALA A 119 12.88 5.87 3.54
CA ALA A 119 12.28 7.08 3.00
C ALA A 119 12.29 8.26 3.99
N ILE A 120 12.27 8.00 5.31
CA ILE A 120 12.12 9.05 6.34
C ILE A 120 13.23 10.11 6.25
N MET A 121 14.50 9.72 6.17
CA MET A 121 15.60 10.69 6.14
C MET A 121 15.57 11.62 4.91
N PRO A 122 15.38 11.15 3.68
CA PRO A 122 15.13 12.00 2.52
C PRO A 122 13.94 12.95 2.68
N MET A 123 12.79 12.44 3.18
CA MET A 123 11.60 13.25 3.43
C MET A 123 11.83 14.33 4.49
N MET A 124 12.56 14.00 5.57
CA MET A 124 12.92 14.97 6.63
C MET A 124 13.79 16.11 6.10
N LYS A 125 14.75 15.83 5.20
CA LYS A 125 15.57 16.85 4.57
C LYS A 125 14.73 17.84 3.75
N ASN A 126 13.71 17.34 3.08
CA ASN A 126 12.77 18.14 2.26
C ASN A 126 11.65 18.78 3.10
N ARG A 127 11.54 18.46 4.40
CA ARG A 127 10.45 18.85 5.30
C ARG A 127 9.06 18.58 4.72
N TYR A 128 8.95 17.49 3.98
CA TYR A 128 7.72 17.01 3.37
C TYR A 128 7.78 15.51 3.19
N GLY A 129 6.70 14.84 3.55
CA GLY A 129 6.53 13.41 3.28
C GLY A 129 5.08 12.96 3.50
N ARG A 130 4.64 12.02 2.68
CA ARG A 130 3.36 11.33 2.80
C ARG A 130 3.62 9.83 2.70
N ILE A 131 3.46 9.13 3.82
CA ILE A 131 3.61 7.67 3.88
C ILE A 131 2.21 7.08 3.99
N ILE A 132 1.85 6.22 3.05
CA ILE A 132 0.55 5.54 3.00
C ILE A 132 0.81 4.04 2.95
N ASN A 133 0.43 3.35 4.03
CA ASN A 133 0.62 1.92 4.17
C ASN A 133 -0.68 1.18 3.84
N MET A 134 -0.63 0.28 2.85
CA MET A 134 -1.78 -0.51 2.44
C MET A 134 -2.00 -1.68 3.40
N ALA A 135 -2.81 -1.45 4.42
CA ALA A 135 -3.25 -2.45 5.39
C ALA A 135 -4.35 -3.36 4.80
N SER A 136 -5.31 -3.76 5.57
CA SER A 136 -6.50 -4.52 5.18
C SER A 136 -7.53 -4.51 6.31
N ILE A 137 -8.79 -4.68 5.99
CA ILE A 137 -9.84 -4.98 6.97
C ILE A 137 -9.49 -6.24 7.79
N ILE A 138 -8.82 -7.21 7.18
CA ILE A 138 -8.37 -8.44 7.84
C ILE A 138 -7.34 -8.15 8.95
N GLY A 139 -6.55 -7.09 8.83
CA GLY A 139 -5.65 -6.65 9.89
C GLY A 139 -6.38 -6.05 11.11
N VAL A 140 -7.67 -5.79 11.00
CA VAL A 140 -8.51 -5.21 12.06
C VAL A 140 -9.42 -6.27 12.69
N ILE A 141 -10.15 -7.04 11.84
CA ILE A 141 -11.14 -8.02 12.32
C ILE A 141 -10.62 -9.45 12.35
N GLY A 142 -9.47 -9.73 11.75
CA GLY A 142 -8.99 -11.09 11.52
C GLY A 142 -9.72 -11.79 10.36
N GLY A 143 -9.26 -12.99 10.05
CA GLY A 143 -9.89 -13.87 9.06
C GLY A 143 -9.48 -15.31 9.28
N ALA A 144 -10.42 -16.23 9.21
CA ALA A 144 -10.13 -17.67 9.31
C ALA A 144 -9.17 -18.08 8.18
N GLY A 145 -8.09 -18.79 8.52
CA GLY A 145 -7.04 -19.17 7.58
C GLY A 145 -6.05 -18.07 7.22
N GLN A 146 -6.14 -16.88 7.82
CA GLN A 146 -5.32 -15.71 7.47
C GLN A 146 -4.51 -15.18 8.67
N ALA A 147 -4.10 -16.03 9.60
CA ALA A 147 -3.37 -15.59 10.80
C ALA A 147 -2.08 -14.81 10.47
N ASN A 148 -1.29 -15.29 9.50
CA ASN A 148 -0.10 -14.60 8.98
C ASN A 148 -0.42 -13.25 8.34
N TYR A 149 -1.44 -13.19 7.49
CA TYR A 149 -1.87 -11.97 6.80
C TYR A 149 -2.45 -10.96 7.79
N ALA A 150 -3.34 -11.40 8.69
CA ALA A 150 -3.90 -10.56 9.76
C ALA A 150 -2.81 -9.97 10.64
N ALA A 151 -1.84 -10.78 11.07
CA ALA A 151 -0.70 -10.33 11.86
C ALA A 151 0.13 -9.28 11.10
N SER A 152 0.43 -9.52 9.81
CA SER A 152 1.19 -8.58 9.00
C SER A 152 0.48 -7.23 8.81
N LYS A 153 -0.84 -7.24 8.54
CA LYS A 153 -1.63 -6.04 8.29
C LYS A 153 -1.99 -5.30 9.59
N GLY A 154 -2.24 -6.02 10.69
CA GLY A 154 -2.40 -5.45 12.02
C GLY A 154 -1.11 -4.81 12.54
N GLY A 155 0.02 -5.48 12.37
CA GLY A 155 1.34 -4.92 12.68
C GLY A 155 1.65 -3.65 11.87
N MET A 156 1.28 -3.62 10.59
CA MET A 156 1.42 -2.44 9.74
C MET A 156 0.60 -1.25 10.26
N ILE A 157 -0.64 -1.48 10.72
CA ILE A 157 -1.50 -0.45 11.34
C ILE A 157 -0.82 0.12 12.58
N ALA A 158 -0.36 -0.73 13.50
CA ALA A 158 0.31 -0.30 14.73
C ALA A 158 1.62 0.46 14.44
N MET A 159 2.44 -0.07 13.51
CA MET A 159 3.68 0.57 13.08
C MET A 159 3.44 1.95 12.46
N THR A 160 2.37 2.12 11.68
CA THR A 160 2.00 3.40 11.06
C THR A 160 1.77 4.48 12.12
N LYS A 161 1.09 4.15 13.21
CA LYS A 161 0.83 5.08 14.33
C LYS A 161 2.13 5.52 15.02
N SER A 162 3.06 4.60 15.23
CA SER A 162 4.38 4.89 15.80
C SER A 162 5.18 5.82 14.90
N ILE A 163 5.27 5.51 13.59
CA ILE A 163 5.95 6.35 12.61
C ILE A 163 5.34 7.77 12.60
N ALA A 164 4.01 7.86 12.57
CA ALA A 164 3.31 9.15 12.58
C ALA A 164 3.71 10.03 13.76
N ALA A 165 3.81 9.46 14.96
CA ALA A 165 4.22 10.17 16.16
C ALA A 165 5.68 10.68 16.09
N GLU A 166 6.59 9.88 15.51
CA GLU A 166 8.00 10.21 15.38
C GLU A 166 8.29 11.34 14.38
N VAL A 167 7.54 11.39 13.27
CA VAL A 167 7.89 12.25 12.13
C VAL A 167 6.99 13.48 11.96
N ALA A 168 5.93 13.62 12.75
CA ALA A 168 4.93 14.70 12.63
C ALA A 168 5.57 16.11 12.64
N SER A 169 6.53 16.35 13.55
CA SER A 169 7.22 17.65 13.67
C SER A 169 8.11 18.01 12.45
N ARG A 170 8.27 17.07 11.52
CA ARG A 170 9.09 17.23 10.31
C ARG A 170 8.28 17.50 9.03
N GLY A 171 6.97 17.72 9.16
CA GLY A 171 6.07 17.93 8.01
C GLY A 171 5.73 16.64 7.27
N ILE A 172 5.90 15.48 7.93
CA ILE A 172 5.64 14.16 7.36
C ILE A 172 4.38 13.59 8.03
N THR A 173 3.48 13.02 7.23
CA THR A 173 2.36 12.23 7.73
C THR A 173 2.53 10.76 7.36
N ALA A 174 2.09 9.87 8.25
CA ALA A 174 2.02 8.45 8.00
C ALA A 174 0.61 7.95 8.34
N ASN A 175 -0.08 7.37 7.36
CA ASN A 175 -1.43 6.86 7.51
C ASN A 175 -1.54 5.45 6.90
N ALA A 176 -2.52 4.69 7.33
CA ALA A 176 -2.85 3.40 6.75
C ALA A 176 -4.20 3.48 6.01
N ILE A 177 -4.35 2.74 4.93
CA ILE A 177 -5.64 2.45 4.33
C ILE A 177 -5.94 0.99 4.61
N ALA A 178 -7.16 0.69 5.05
CA ALA A 178 -7.66 -0.66 5.29
C ALA A 178 -8.79 -0.97 4.29
N PRO A 179 -8.45 -1.48 3.09
CA PRO A 179 -9.44 -1.92 2.11
C PRO A 179 -10.28 -3.08 2.65
N GLY A 180 -11.56 -3.11 2.25
CA GLY A 180 -12.38 -4.32 2.29
C GLY A 180 -12.10 -5.21 1.08
N PHE A 181 -13.14 -5.87 0.57
CA PHE A 181 -13.06 -6.64 -0.67
C PHE A 181 -13.09 -5.73 -1.89
N ILE A 182 -12.00 -5.75 -2.65
CA ILE A 182 -11.83 -4.92 -3.86
C ILE A 182 -11.74 -5.84 -5.08
N LYS A 183 -12.43 -5.51 -6.15
CA LYS A 183 -12.35 -6.24 -7.43
C LYS A 183 -10.94 -6.14 -7.99
N THR A 184 -10.28 -7.26 -8.07
CA THR A 184 -8.92 -7.40 -8.59
C THR A 184 -8.76 -8.80 -9.18
N PRO A 185 -7.75 -9.07 -10.01
CA PRO A 185 -7.49 -10.43 -10.47
C PRO A 185 -7.38 -11.47 -9.33
N MET A 186 -7.03 -11.04 -8.12
CA MET A 186 -6.96 -11.91 -6.94
C MET A 186 -8.36 -12.31 -6.43
N THR A 187 -9.35 -11.43 -6.50
CA THR A 187 -10.72 -11.69 -6.07
C THR A 187 -11.59 -12.28 -7.17
N ASP A 188 -11.23 -12.06 -8.44
CA ASP A 188 -11.98 -12.55 -9.59
C ASP A 188 -11.98 -14.08 -9.70
N VAL A 189 -10.91 -14.73 -9.22
CA VAL A 189 -10.77 -16.20 -9.22
C VAL A 189 -11.52 -16.89 -8.09
N LEU A 190 -12.14 -16.15 -7.17
CA LEU A 190 -12.90 -16.74 -6.07
C LEU A 190 -14.17 -17.43 -6.60
N PRO A 191 -14.57 -18.60 -6.01
CA PRO A 191 -15.84 -19.24 -6.31
C PRO A 191 -17.02 -18.29 -6.09
N GLU A 192 -18.05 -18.39 -6.93
CA GLU A 192 -19.20 -17.49 -6.88
C GLU A 192 -19.95 -17.53 -5.54
N GLU A 193 -20.08 -18.72 -4.93
CA GLU A 193 -20.68 -18.87 -3.59
C GLU A 193 -19.93 -18.08 -2.53
N LEU A 194 -18.59 -18.07 -2.61
CA LEU A 194 -17.77 -17.30 -1.69
C LEU A 194 -17.90 -15.81 -1.92
N LYS A 195 -17.99 -15.37 -3.18
CA LYS A 195 -18.27 -13.96 -3.53
C LYS A 195 -19.61 -13.51 -2.94
N GLN A 196 -20.65 -14.31 -3.08
CA GLN A 196 -21.97 -14.01 -2.51
C GLN A 196 -21.92 -13.93 -0.98
N THR A 197 -21.20 -14.84 -0.33
CA THR A 197 -20.97 -14.81 1.11
C THR A 197 -20.31 -13.50 1.55
N TYR A 198 -19.27 -13.07 0.86
CA TYR A 198 -18.62 -11.78 1.18
C TYR A 198 -19.54 -10.58 0.88
N LEU A 199 -20.26 -10.60 -0.25
CA LEU A 199 -21.20 -9.53 -0.60
C LEU A 199 -22.27 -9.33 0.46
N SER A 200 -22.79 -10.43 1.04
CA SER A 200 -23.79 -10.35 2.11
C SER A 200 -23.28 -9.66 3.39
N GLN A 201 -21.96 -9.61 3.59
CA GLN A 201 -21.32 -8.96 4.74
C GLN A 201 -20.98 -7.48 4.48
N ILE A 202 -21.13 -7.00 3.24
CA ILE A 202 -20.82 -5.63 2.86
C ILE A 202 -22.11 -4.80 2.80
N PRO A 203 -22.34 -3.87 3.74
CA PRO A 203 -23.58 -3.07 3.75
C PRO A 203 -23.84 -2.27 2.48
N SER A 204 -22.81 -1.83 1.77
CA SER A 204 -22.98 -1.13 0.47
C SER A 204 -23.43 -2.04 -0.67
N GLY A 205 -23.50 -3.36 -0.48
CA GLY A 205 -24.00 -4.35 -1.46
C GLY A 205 -23.11 -4.54 -2.68
N ARG A 206 -21.86 -4.05 -2.65
CA ARG A 206 -20.90 -4.22 -3.74
C ARG A 206 -19.48 -4.41 -3.23
N PHE A 207 -18.65 -5.06 -4.01
CA PHE A 207 -17.20 -4.94 -3.84
C PHE A 207 -16.74 -3.53 -4.20
N GLY A 208 -15.67 -3.08 -3.54
CA GLY A 208 -14.99 -1.85 -3.93
C GLY A 208 -14.27 -2.01 -5.28
N GLU A 209 -14.12 -0.91 -5.98
CA GLU A 209 -13.27 -0.85 -7.17
C GLU A 209 -11.85 -0.37 -6.77
N PRO A 210 -10.80 -0.72 -7.53
CA PRO A 210 -9.45 -0.20 -7.28
C PRO A 210 -9.38 1.32 -7.18
N ASP A 211 -10.25 2.02 -7.93
CA ASP A 211 -10.37 3.48 -7.90
C ASP A 211 -10.90 4.02 -6.57
N ASP A 212 -11.73 3.26 -5.84
CA ASP A 212 -12.18 3.66 -4.49
C ASP A 212 -10.98 3.82 -3.54
N ILE A 213 -9.98 2.96 -3.68
CA ILE A 213 -8.73 3.01 -2.90
C ILE A 213 -7.78 4.09 -3.43
N ALA A 214 -7.64 4.17 -4.75
CA ALA A 214 -6.70 5.09 -5.39
C ALA A 214 -7.08 6.57 -5.12
N ASN A 215 -8.37 6.91 -5.12
CA ASN A 215 -8.85 8.25 -4.79
C ASN A 215 -8.48 8.65 -3.35
N ALA A 216 -8.60 7.73 -2.40
CA ALA A 216 -8.20 7.97 -1.02
C ALA A 216 -6.68 8.13 -0.86
N CYS A 217 -5.89 7.39 -1.65
CA CYS A 217 -4.44 7.58 -1.69
C CYS A 217 -4.07 8.98 -2.18
N VAL A 218 -4.72 9.48 -3.25
CA VAL A 218 -4.49 10.84 -3.76
C VAL A 218 -4.85 11.88 -2.68
N PHE A 219 -5.98 11.72 -1.99
CA PHE A 219 -6.37 12.60 -0.89
C PHE A 219 -5.32 12.60 0.23
N LEU A 220 -4.94 11.43 0.75
CA LEU A 220 -3.95 11.35 1.84
C LEU A 220 -2.55 11.82 1.42
N ALA A 221 -2.23 11.81 0.13
CA ALA A 221 -0.98 12.31 -0.43
C ALA A 221 -0.95 13.82 -0.63
N SER A 222 -2.10 14.49 -0.56
CA SER A 222 -2.25 15.92 -0.85
C SER A 222 -1.90 16.82 0.35
N GLU A 223 -1.84 18.13 0.12
CA GLU A 223 -1.67 19.14 1.18
C GLU A 223 -2.91 19.24 2.08
N GLU A 224 -4.09 19.00 1.52
CA GLU A 224 -5.36 19.06 2.25
C GLU A 224 -5.45 18.01 3.36
N ALA A 225 -4.66 16.91 3.26
CA ALA A 225 -4.54 15.88 4.29
C ALA A 225 -3.39 16.13 5.29
N SER A 226 -2.78 17.31 5.30
CA SER A 226 -1.58 17.60 6.12
C SER A 226 -1.81 17.48 7.64
N TYR A 227 -3.04 17.55 8.10
CA TYR A 227 -3.40 17.36 9.52
C TYR A 227 -3.95 15.97 9.84
N ILE A 228 -4.01 15.07 8.83
CA ILE A 228 -4.40 13.67 9.01
C ILE A 228 -3.12 12.85 9.21
N ASN A 229 -2.89 12.36 10.43
CA ASN A 229 -1.67 11.64 10.79
C ASN A 229 -1.97 10.50 11.77
N GLY A 230 -1.36 9.33 11.57
CA GLY A 230 -1.56 8.15 12.39
C GLY A 230 -2.93 7.48 12.25
N GLN A 231 -3.69 7.83 11.21
CA GLN A 231 -5.05 7.33 11.03
C GLN A 231 -5.08 6.04 10.21
N VAL A 232 -6.16 5.29 10.41
CA VAL A 232 -6.52 4.14 9.57
C VAL A 232 -7.80 4.50 8.82
N LEU A 233 -7.69 4.71 7.52
CA LEU A 233 -8.84 5.01 6.68
C LEU A 233 -9.45 3.69 6.18
N HIS A 234 -10.62 3.36 6.70
CA HIS A 234 -11.35 2.16 6.32
C HIS A 234 -12.15 2.40 5.04
N ILE A 235 -11.85 1.64 3.97
CA ILE A 235 -12.52 1.72 2.67
C ILE A 235 -13.07 0.33 2.35
N ASN A 236 -14.23 -0.01 2.94
CA ASN A 236 -14.70 -1.37 3.00
C ASN A 236 -16.23 -1.51 2.81
N GLY A 237 -16.90 -0.48 2.30
CA GLY A 237 -18.33 -0.51 2.05
C GLY A 237 -19.19 -0.68 3.33
N GLY A 238 -18.63 -0.37 4.52
CA GLY A 238 -19.29 -0.53 5.82
C GLY A 238 -19.14 -1.92 6.45
N MET A 239 -18.32 -2.81 5.88
CA MET A 239 -18.06 -4.16 6.40
C MET A 239 -17.44 -4.12 7.81
N GLY A 240 -16.57 -3.16 8.09
CA GLY A 240 -16.04 -2.90 9.42
C GLY A 240 -16.29 -1.45 9.82
N ARG A 241 -16.96 -1.27 10.95
CA ARG A 241 -17.34 0.05 11.50
C ARG A 241 -16.67 0.21 12.86
N PHE A 242 -15.56 0.97 12.91
CA PHE A 242 -14.71 1.14 14.09
C PHE A 242 -14.51 2.61 14.41
#